data_d9386ec7867c23b096baef963592e0af
#
_entry.id   d9386ec7867c23b096baef963592e0af
#
_cell.length_a   1.000
_cell.length_b   1.000
_cell.length_c   1.000
_cell.angle_alpha   90.00
_cell.angle_beta   90.00
_cell.angle_gamma   90.00
#
_symmetry.space_group_name_H-M   'P 1'
#
loop_
_entity.id
_entity.type
_entity.pdbx_description
1 polymer ?
#
loop_
_entity_poly.entity_id
_entity_poly.type
_entity_poly.pdbx_seq_one_letter_code
_entity_poly.pdbx_strand_id
1 'polypeptide(L)'
;MFKKVMVVIDSESDHQVALDKALRFARVDDFELVLLSCDHTEYLVEGYYFDAVEVKPLRAAYIAERRSKLEEIAEPLRQNGLLVTTISEWAYPNYQGVVEKATELEADLILHHVKRHGALSRFFLRHDDWQLMRYSPAPLLLVKNRPWQDELTLIAAVDPQHARHKPSGLDHKILNVSQKIADMMAGKVVAVHAYRAVPFSSEYPRDAAKIHKKSFNTLMDDFNLPLEQQMLIEASPAFGLQQAENSVDADIVVMGGISRSLVADVMIGSTTEKVIDFLKSDVLVLKPNDIDLPDPGRKK
;
A
#
# COMPACT_ATOMS: atom_id res chain seq x y z
N MET A 1 -15.52 0.24 8.04
CA MET A 1 -14.98 -0.18 6.72
C MET A 1 -14.03 -1.36 6.88
N PHE A 2 -12.99 -1.23 7.66
CA PHE A 2 -12.06 -2.30 8.00
C PHE A 2 -12.55 -3.08 9.21
N LYS A 3 -12.19 -4.37 9.32
CA LYS A 3 -12.39 -5.18 10.53
C LYS A 3 -11.07 -5.35 11.27
N LYS A 4 -9.97 -5.50 10.51
CA LYS A 4 -8.65 -5.77 11.05
C LYS A 4 -7.57 -5.04 10.24
N VAL A 5 -6.90 -4.11 10.89
CA VAL A 5 -5.80 -3.32 10.32
C VAL A 5 -4.49 -3.73 10.96
N MET A 6 -3.57 -4.23 10.17
CA MET A 6 -2.24 -4.64 10.61
C MET A 6 -1.23 -3.55 10.38
N VAL A 7 -0.49 -3.19 11.40
CA VAL A 7 0.62 -2.22 11.33
C VAL A 7 1.93 -2.93 11.60
N VAL A 8 2.83 -2.90 10.62
CA VAL A 8 4.19 -3.41 10.79
C VAL A 8 4.99 -2.39 11.58
N ILE A 9 5.33 -2.73 12.81
CA ILE A 9 6.08 -1.88 13.74
C ILE A 9 7.57 -2.01 13.48
N ASP A 10 8.25 -0.88 13.40
CA ASP A 10 9.70 -0.80 13.32
C ASP A 10 10.30 -0.83 14.72
N SER A 11 10.81 -1.98 15.11
CA SER A 11 11.38 -2.20 16.46
C SER A 11 12.64 -1.37 16.77
N GLU A 12 13.24 -0.74 15.75
CA GLU A 12 14.42 0.11 15.90
C GLU A 12 14.08 1.60 15.94
N SER A 13 12.81 1.97 15.76
CA SER A 13 12.36 3.35 15.71
C SER A 13 11.49 3.71 16.91
N ASP A 14 11.80 4.81 17.58
CA ASP A 14 10.94 5.36 18.63
C ASP A 14 9.66 6.00 18.06
N HIS A 15 9.69 6.42 16.79
CA HIS A 15 8.55 7.05 16.11
C HIS A 15 7.95 6.11 15.07
N GLN A 16 6.68 5.73 15.30
CA GLN A 16 5.96 4.76 14.50
C GLN A 16 5.03 5.42 13.48
N VAL A 17 5.60 5.92 12.37
CA VAL A 17 4.87 6.69 11.34
C VAL A 17 3.67 5.91 10.76
N ALA A 18 3.81 4.58 10.56
CA ALA A 18 2.71 3.76 10.07
C ALA A 18 1.57 3.65 11.10
N LEU A 19 1.90 3.59 12.39
CA LEU A 19 0.91 3.58 13.47
C LEU A 19 0.17 4.92 13.54
N ASP A 20 0.85 6.05 13.41
CA ASP A 20 0.20 7.36 13.41
C ASP A 20 -0.86 7.47 12.30
N LYS A 21 -0.57 6.92 11.11
CA LYS A 21 -1.53 6.87 10.00
C LYS A 21 -2.70 5.92 10.31
N ALA A 22 -2.44 4.75 10.89
CA ALA A 22 -3.48 3.81 11.30
C ALA A 22 -4.41 4.43 12.36
N LEU A 23 -3.86 5.20 13.30
CA LEU A 23 -4.64 5.91 14.32
C LEU A 23 -5.55 7.01 13.73
N ARG A 24 -5.21 7.59 12.57
CA ARG A 24 -6.14 8.48 11.87
C ARG A 24 -7.37 7.74 11.35
N PHE A 25 -7.20 6.51 10.82
CA PHE A 25 -8.34 5.66 10.46
C PHE A 25 -9.16 5.27 11.68
N ALA A 26 -8.51 4.92 12.80
CA ALA A 26 -9.19 4.51 14.04
C ALA A 26 -10.03 5.63 14.71
N ARG A 27 -9.87 6.90 14.31
CA ARG A 27 -10.73 8.00 14.78
C ARG A 27 -12.12 8.02 14.14
N VAL A 28 -12.26 7.35 12.99
CA VAL A 28 -13.45 7.43 12.14
C VAL A 28 -14.06 6.07 11.80
N ASP A 29 -13.37 4.98 12.13
CA ASP A 29 -13.82 3.61 11.88
C ASP A 29 -13.37 2.68 13.02
N ASP A 30 -14.23 1.76 13.43
CA ASP A 30 -13.93 0.79 14.49
C ASP A 30 -13.38 -0.49 13.89
N PHE A 31 -12.16 -0.86 14.26
CA PHE A 31 -11.50 -2.09 13.81
C PHE A 31 -10.52 -2.61 14.87
N GLU A 32 -10.14 -3.87 14.74
CA GLU A 32 -9.04 -4.44 15.50
C GLU A 32 -7.71 -3.94 14.92
N LEU A 33 -6.89 -3.28 15.74
CA LEU A 33 -5.54 -2.86 15.40
C LEU A 33 -4.54 -3.95 15.80
N VAL A 34 -3.87 -4.55 14.82
CA VAL A 34 -2.83 -5.54 15.06
C VAL A 34 -1.46 -4.88 14.91
N LEU A 35 -0.72 -4.78 16.01
CA LEU A 35 0.67 -4.32 16.01
C LEU A 35 1.58 -5.54 15.83
N LEU A 36 2.26 -5.62 14.68
CA LEU A 36 3.12 -6.73 14.31
C LEU A 36 4.58 -6.30 14.26
N SER A 37 5.45 -6.95 15.04
CA SER A 37 6.89 -6.90 14.87
C SER A 37 7.37 -8.22 14.29
N CYS A 38 7.91 -8.17 13.06
CA CYS A 38 8.61 -9.28 12.42
C CYS A 38 10.07 -8.89 12.27
N ASP A 39 10.90 -9.46 13.12
CA ASP A 39 12.31 -9.10 13.20
C ASP A 39 13.22 -10.31 13.18
N HIS A 40 14.45 -10.09 12.74
CA HIS A 40 15.55 -11.03 12.92
C HIS A 40 16.85 -10.26 13.20
N THR A 41 17.84 -10.96 13.70
CA THR A 41 19.23 -10.50 13.70
C THR A 41 20.12 -11.57 13.08
N GLU A 42 21.05 -11.16 12.23
CA GLU A 42 21.94 -12.08 11.53
C GLU A 42 22.69 -13.01 12.48
N TYR A 43 23.04 -12.52 13.69
CA TYR A 43 23.75 -13.29 14.70
C TYR A 43 22.96 -14.50 15.23
N LEU A 44 21.64 -14.47 15.14
CA LEU A 44 20.74 -15.52 15.58
C LEU A 44 20.16 -16.35 14.43
N VAL A 45 20.65 -16.16 13.19
CA VAL A 45 20.34 -17.07 12.09
C VAL A 45 21.13 -18.35 12.29
N GLU A 46 20.43 -19.49 12.23
CA GLU A 46 21.02 -20.82 12.44
C GLU A 46 22.17 -21.07 11.45
N GLY A 47 23.25 -21.63 11.95
CA GLY A 47 24.44 -21.95 11.17
C GLY A 47 25.42 -20.78 10.96
N TYR A 48 25.11 -19.57 11.47
CA TYR A 48 26.03 -18.45 11.37
C TYR A 48 27.06 -18.42 12.52
N TYR A 49 26.61 -18.42 13.79
CA TYR A 49 27.48 -18.46 14.97
C TYR A 49 27.09 -19.55 15.97
N PHE A 50 25.85 -20.02 15.91
CA PHE A 50 25.26 -20.94 16.87
C PHE A 50 24.62 -22.12 16.16
N ASP A 51 24.57 -23.28 16.85
CA ASP A 51 23.76 -24.40 16.40
C ASP A 51 22.27 -24.20 16.72
N ALA A 52 21.42 -25.10 16.20
CA ALA A 52 19.97 -25.02 16.38
C ALA A 52 19.54 -25.12 17.86
N VAL A 53 20.33 -25.72 18.73
CA VAL A 53 20.02 -25.89 20.16
C VAL A 53 20.34 -24.59 20.90
N GLU A 54 21.49 -23.99 20.62
CA GLU A 54 21.97 -22.77 21.27
C GLU A 54 21.16 -21.55 20.87
N VAL A 55 20.73 -21.46 19.58
CA VAL A 55 20.05 -20.30 19.04
C VAL A 55 18.61 -20.16 19.53
N LYS A 56 17.91 -21.26 19.84
CA LYS A 56 16.51 -21.24 20.26
C LYS A 56 16.21 -20.36 21.48
N PRO A 57 16.93 -20.54 22.63
CA PRO A 57 16.68 -19.69 23.81
C PRO A 57 17.04 -18.23 23.56
N LEU A 58 18.04 -17.94 22.74
CA LEU A 58 18.43 -16.57 22.38
C LEU A 58 17.36 -15.89 21.52
N ARG A 59 16.80 -16.59 20.53
CA ARG A 59 15.64 -16.11 19.77
C ARG A 59 14.42 -15.87 20.65
N ALA A 60 14.14 -16.77 21.57
CA ALA A 60 13.03 -16.62 22.51
C ALA A 60 13.18 -15.35 23.37
N ALA A 61 14.39 -15.10 23.90
CA ALA A 61 14.69 -13.90 24.66
C ALA A 61 14.55 -12.62 23.79
N TYR A 62 15.06 -12.66 22.56
CA TYR A 62 14.95 -11.55 21.59
C TYR A 62 13.48 -11.21 21.30
N ILE A 63 12.65 -12.23 21.03
CA ILE A 63 11.22 -12.04 20.77
C ILE A 63 10.49 -11.53 22.01
N ALA A 64 10.84 -12.01 23.21
CA ALA A 64 10.26 -11.52 24.45
C ALA A 64 10.55 -10.02 24.67
N GLU A 65 11.76 -9.56 24.38
CA GLU A 65 12.11 -8.13 24.44
C GLU A 65 11.25 -7.31 23.43
N ARG A 66 11.12 -7.77 22.19
CA ARG A 66 10.31 -7.12 21.16
C ARG A 66 8.85 -7.05 21.57
N ARG A 67 8.34 -8.13 22.16
CA ARG A 67 6.97 -8.18 22.67
C ARG A 67 6.74 -7.18 23.79
N SER A 68 7.68 -7.01 24.71
CA SER A 68 7.58 -6.00 25.77
C SER A 68 7.45 -4.59 25.18
N LYS A 69 8.27 -4.25 24.20
CA LYS A 69 8.20 -2.95 23.50
C LYS A 69 6.86 -2.73 22.77
N LEU A 70 6.30 -3.79 22.15
CA LEU A 70 4.97 -3.71 21.55
C LEU A 70 3.88 -3.45 22.58
N GLU A 71 3.96 -4.09 23.76
CA GLU A 71 2.99 -3.86 24.84
C GLU A 71 3.08 -2.42 25.38
N GLU A 72 4.27 -1.85 25.49
CA GLU A 72 4.46 -0.45 25.89
C GLU A 72 3.76 0.53 24.91
N ILE A 73 3.76 0.19 23.61
CA ILE A 73 3.04 0.96 22.58
C ILE A 73 1.52 0.71 22.65
N ALA A 74 1.11 -0.54 22.89
CA ALA A 74 -0.29 -0.96 22.83
C ALA A 74 -1.11 -0.51 24.04
N GLU A 75 -0.50 -0.50 25.23
CA GLU A 75 -1.21 -0.24 26.48
C GLU A 75 -1.90 1.13 26.52
N PRO A 76 -1.27 2.26 26.16
CA PRO A 76 -1.96 3.55 26.07
C PRO A 76 -3.11 3.56 25.05
N LEU A 77 -3.00 2.80 23.96
CA LEU A 77 -4.03 2.71 22.91
C LEU A 77 -5.26 1.97 23.44
N ARG A 78 -5.06 0.87 24.19
CA ARG A 78 -6.12 0.10 24.84
C ARG A 78 -6.83 0.95 25.91
N GLN A 79 -6.07 1.71 26.70
CA GLN A 79 -6.64 2.64 27.69
C GLN A 79 -7.51 3.74 27.05
N ASN A 80 -7.21 4.11 25.81
CA ASN A 80 -8.03 5.02 25.00
C ASN A 80 -9.20 4.32 24.27
N GLY A 81 -9.46 3.05 24.57
CA GLY A 81 -10.62 2.31 24.09
C GLY A 81 -10.42 1.59 22.75
N LEU A 82 -9.21 1.55 22.20
CA LEU A 82 -8.92 0.81 20.96
C LEU A 82 -8.78 -0.69 21.26
N LEU A 83 -9.31 -1.52 20.35
CA LEU A 83 -9.05 -2.96 20.37
C LEU A 83 -7.68 -3.22 19.74
N VAL A 84 -6.67 -3.55 20.55
CA VAL A 84 -5.28 -3.71 20.11
C VAL A 84 -4.75 -5.09 20.45
N THR A 85 -4.30 -5.81 19.43
CA THR A 85 -3.57 -7.08 19.53
C THR A 85 -2.09 -6.86 19.18
N THR A 86 -1.19 -7.48 19.92
CA THR A 86 0.28 -7.41 19.70
C THR A 86 0.82 -8.77 19.30
N ILE A 87 1.66 -8.80 18.28
CA ILE A 87 2.30 -10.02 17.80
C ILE A 87 3.79 -9.72 17.55
N SER A 88 4.66 -10.55 18.10
CA SER A 88 6.09 -10.48 17.86
C SER A 88 6.57 -11.83 17.37
N GLU A 89 7.16 -11.86 16.18
CA GLU A 89 7.60 -13.07 15.49
C GLU A 89 9.06 -12.97 15.08
N TRP A 90 9.76 -14.08 15.16
CA TRP A 90 11.04 -14.26 14.50
C TRP A 90 10.78 -14.64 13.04
N ALA A 91 11.20 -13.82 12.11
CA ALA A 91 11.06 -14.11 10.69
C ALA A 91 12.32 -13.71 9.90
N TYR A 92 12.81 -14.63 9.08
CA TYR A 92 13.90 -14.40 8.14
C TYR A 92 13.57 -15.07 6.80
N PRO A 93 13.37 -14.28 5.73
CA PRO A 93 13.30 -12.80 5.69
C PRO A 93 12.02 -12.24 6.35
N ASN A 94 12.07 -10.99 6.81
CA ASN A 94 10.98 -10.38 7.60
C ASN A 94 9.63 -10.35 6.86
N TYR A 95 9.62 -10.09 5.55
CA TYR A 95 8.39 -10.02 4.77
C TYR A 95 7.55 -11.30 4.83
N GLN A 96 8.18 -12.49 4.95
CA GLN A 96 7.46 -13.76 5.04
C GLN A 96 6.59 -13.82 6.30
N GLY A 97 7.15 -13.42 7.45
CA GLY A 97 6.39 -13.38 8.70
C GLY A 97 5.20 -12.42 8.61
N VAL A 98 5.38 -11.25 7.96
CA VAL A 98 4.28 -10.30 7.74
C VAL A 98 3.19 -10.93 6.87
N VAL A 99 3.55 -11.57 5.75
CA VAL A 99 2.60 -12.21 4.83
C VAL A 99 1.86 -13.37 5.50
N GLU A 100 2.57 -14.22 6.24
CA GLU A 100 1.98 -15.35 6.96
C GLU A 100 0.96 -14.87 8.01
N LYS A 101 1.33 -13.88 8.84
CA LYS A 101 0.42 -13.34 9.86
C LYS A 101 -0.75 -12.56 9.26
N ALA A 102 -0.54 -11.81 8.20
CA ALA A 102 -1.62 -11.13 7.49
C ALA A 102 -2.64 -12.12 6.90
N THR A 103 -2.14 -13.27 6.39
CA THR A 103 -2.99 -14.35 5.87
C THR A 103 -3.74 -15.08 7.00
N GLU A 104 -3.03 -15.46 8.08
CA GLU A 104 -3.61 -16.16 9.24
C GLU A 104 -4.73 -15.35 9.89
N LEU A 105 -4.53 -14.04 10.00
CA LEU A 105 -5.46 -13.12 10.66
C LEU A 105 -6.52 -12.55 9.73
N GLU A 106 -6.47 -12.84 8.45
CA GLU A 106 -7.36 -12.26 7.43
C GLU A 106 -7.37 -10.72 7.51
N ALA A 107 -6.18 -10.10 7.52
CA ALA A 107 -6.06 -8.65 7.59
C ALA A 107 -6.72 -7.96 6.38
N ASP A 108 -7.48 -6.90 6.62
CA ASP A 108 -8.15 -6.12 5.56
C ASP A 108 -7.24 -5.04 4.97
N LEU A 109 -6.26 -4.59 5.75
CA LEU A 109 -5.28 -3.58 5.35
C LEU A 109 -3.98 -3.79 6.11
N ILE A 110 -2.85 -3.66 5.42
CA ILE A 110 -1.51 -3.69 6.01
C ILE A 110 -0.88 -2.31 5.82
N LEU A 111 -0.36 -1.71 6.91
CA LEU A 111 0.44 -0.50 6.85
C LEU A 111 1.91 -0.85 7.11
N HIS A 112 2.77 -0.41 6.21
CA HIS A 112 4.21 -0.64 6.30
C HIS A 112 4.99 0.65 6.02
N HIS A 113 5.87 1.04 6.94
CA HIS A 113 6.69 2.24 6.79
C HIS A 113 7.89 2.00 5.89
N VAL A 114 8.00 2.75 4.80
CA VAL A 114 9.13 2.73 3.88
C VAL A 114 10.17 3.74 4.31
N LYS A 115 11.35 3.26 4.72
CA LYS A 115 12.44 4.13 5.18
C LYS A 115 13.15 4.80 3.99
N ARG A 116 13.51 6.09 4.15
CA ARG A 116 14.40 6.77 3.22
C ARG A 116 15.83 6.28 3.39
N HIS A 117 16.50 5.96 2.30
CA HIS A 117 17.92 5.67 2.29
C HIS A 117 18.71 6.82 1.68
N GLY A 118 19.55 7.49 2.52
CA GLY A 118 20.50 8.50 2.10
C GLY A 118 19.94 9.91 1.88
N ALA A 119 20.84 10.87 1.64
CA ALA A 119 20.55 12.29 1.45
C ALA A 119 19.94 12.64 0.07
N LEU A 120 19.92 11.69 -0.88
CA LEU A 120 19.30 11.87 -2.18
C LEU A 120 17.79 11.65 -2.05
N SER A 121 17.00 12.54 -2.58
CA SER A 121 15.54 12.72 -2.40
C SER A 121 14.63 11.62 -2.95
N ARG A 122 15.11 10.39 -3.13
CA ARG A 122 14.32 9.27 -3.64
C ARG A 122 14.09 8.23 -2.55
N PHE A 123 12.87 7.67 -2.51
CA PHE A 123 12.58 6.51 -1.69
C PHE A 123 13.09 5.28 -2.46
N PHE A 124 14.04 4.55 -1.89
CA PHE A 124 14.43 3.25 -2.43
C PHE A 124 13.78 2.18 -1.57
N LEU A 125 12.87 1.43 -2.18
CA LEU A 125 12.30 0.25 -1.55
C LEU A 125 13.39 -0.78 -1.31
N ARG A 126 13.42 -1.37 -0.12
CA ARG A 126 14.27 -2.51 0.18
C ARG A 126 13.77 -3.76 -0.54
N HIS A 127 14.59 -4.78 -0.60
CA HIS A 127 14.18 -6.08 -1.13
C HIS A 127 12.92 -6.61 -0.43
N ASP A 128 12.85 -6.49 0.89
CA ASP A 128 11.70 -6.92 1.68
C ASP A 128 10.43 -6.14 1.38
N ASP A 129 10.51 -4.82 1.14
CA ASP A 129 9.36 -3.99 0.74
C ASP A 129 8.78 -4.48 -0.60
N TRP A 130 9.65 -4.82 -1.56
CA TRP A 130 9.27 -5.39 -2.86
C TRP A 130 8.60 -6.74 -2.72
N GLN A 131 9.15 -7.62 -1.87
CA GLN A 131 8.57 -8.93 -1.62
C GLN A 131 7.23 -8.80 -0.88
N LEU A 132 7.15 -7.88 0.08
CA LEU A 132 5.88 -7.61 0.77
C LEU A 132 4.81 -7.13 -0.21
N MET A 133 5.12 -6.18 -1.10
CA MET A 133 4.18 -5.77 -2.16
C MET A 133 3.76 -6.94 -3.05
N ARG A 134 4.72 -7.81 -3.37
CA ARG A 134 4.47 -8.96 -4.25
C ARG A 134 3.56 -9.99 -3.62
N TYR A 135 3.77 -10.31 -2.35
CA TYR A 135 3.13 -11.44 -1.68
C TYR A 135 2.03 -11.04 -0.69
N SER A 136 1.84 -9.75 -0.41
CA SER A 136 0.78 -9.31 0.50
C SER A 136 -0.58 -9.92 0.12
N PRO A 137 -1.31 -10.53 1.06
CA PRO A 137 -2.65 -11.10 0.81
C PRO A 137 -3.75 -10.05 0.84
N ALA A 138 -3.44 -8.85 1.33
CA ALA A 138 -4.37 -7.73 1.52
C ALA A 138 -3.84 -6.45 0.87
N PRO A 139 -4.67 -5.41 0.70
CA PRO A 139 -4.23 -4.06 0.39
C PRO A 139 -3.05 -3.63 1.26
N LEU A 140 -2.02 -3.06 0.63
CA LEU A 140 -0.79 -2.65 1.31
C LEU A 140 -0.59 -1.14 1.18
N LEU A 141 -0.66 -0.42 2.30
CA LEU A 141 -0.32 1.00 2.38
C LEU A 141 1.17 1.15 2.72
N LEU A 142 1.95 1.56 1.74
CA LEU A 142 3.34 1.96 1.89
C LEU A 142 3.38 3.38 2.44
N VAL A 143 3.73 3.50 3.70
CA VAL A 143 3.70 4.77 4.45
C VAL A 143 5.04 5.47 4.35
N LYS A 144 5.01 6.77 4.08
CA LYS A 144 6.18 7.65 4.04
C LYS A 144 6.09 8.71 5.14
N ASN A 145 7.20 9.43 5.37
CA ASN A 145 7.31 10.37 6.50
C ASN A 145 6.49 11.68 6.35
N ARG A 146 5.81 11.86 5.21
CA ARG A 146 4.98 13.05 5.02
C ARG A 146 3.69 12.97 5.85
N PRO A 147 3.38 13.98 6.68
CA PRO A 147 2.10 14.02 7.38
C PRO A 147 0.95 14.20 6.37
N TRP A 148 -0.20 13.59 6.66
CA TRP A 148 -1.42 13.80 5.90
C TRP A 148 -2.08 15.12 6.27
N GLN A 149 -2.71 15.74 5.30
CA GLN A 149 -3.56 16.91 5.52
C GLN A 149 -4.82 16.53 6.34
N ASP A 150 -5.51 17.52 6.89
CA ASP A 150 -6.76 17.28 7.62
C ASP A 150 -7.83 16.72 6.68
N GLU A 151 -7.99 17.31 5.50
CA GLU A 151 -8.83 16.81 4.41
C GLU A 151 -7.94 16.03 3.43
N LEU A 152 -8.09 14.70 3.42
CA LEU A 152 -7.26 13.84 2.57
C LEU A 152 -7.52 14.07 1.08
N THR A 153 -6.46 14.19 0.32
CA THR A 153 -6.52 14.14 -1.15
C THR A 153 -5.95 12.83 -1.65
N LEU A 154 -6.80 12.00 -2.27
CA LEU A 154 -6.41 10.72 -2.85
C LEU A 154 -6.32 10.83 -4.38
N ILE A 155 -5.26 10.28 -4.96
CA ILE A 155 -5.19 10.03 -6.40
C ILE A 155 -5.58 8.58 -6.66
N ALA A 156 -6.59 8.35 -7.48
CA ALA A 156 -6.93 7.05 -8.05
C ALA A 156 -6.21 6.89 -9.39
N ALA A 157 -5.10 6.14 -9.42
CA ALA A 157 -4.29 5.92 -10.62
C ALA A 157 -4.86 4.77 -11.45
N VAL A 158 -5.52 5.09 -12.57
CA VAL A 158 -6.23 4.15 -13.44
C VAL A 158 -5.59 4.02 -14.82
N ASP A 159 -5.79 2.86 -15.47
CA ASP A 159 -5.28 2.60 -16.82
C ASP A 159 -6.31 1.85 -17.70
N PRO A 160 -7.38 2.51 -18.15
CA PRO A 160 -8.50 1.87 -18.84
C PRO A 160 -8.15 1.32 -20.24
N GLN A 161 -7.01 1.70 -20.82
CA GLN A 161 -6.59 1.20 -22.14
C GLN A 161 -5.94 -0.18 -22.10
N HIS A 162 -5.37 -0.60 -20.98
CA HIS A 162 -4.65 -1.87 -20.87
C HIS A 162 -5.53 -3.02 -20.35
N ALA A 163 -6.84 -2.94 -20.58
CA ALA A 163 -7.82 -3.94 -20.16
C ALA A 163 -7.53 -5.38 -20.64
N ARG A 164 -6.79 -5.54 -21.75
CA ARG A 164 -6.41 -6.88 -22.27
C ARG A 164 -5.30 -7.57 -21.47
N HIS A 165 -4.53 -6.81 -20.68
CA HIS A 165 -3.37 -7.30 -19.91
C HIS A 165 -3.55 -7.07 -18.41
N LYS A 166 -4.75 -6.74 -17.98
CA LYS A 166 -5.13 -6.40 -16.62
C LYS A 166 -6.41 -7.15 -16.28
N PRO A 167 -6.54 -7.74 -15.09
CA PRO A 167 -7.80 -8.31 -14.65
C PRO A 167 -8.92 -7.29 -14.74
N SER A 168 -10.07 -7.71 -15.29
CA SER A 168 -11.25 -6.86 -15.40
C SER A 168 -11.66 -6.38 -14.00
N GLY A 169 -11.97 -5.10 -13.87
CA GLY A 169 -12.46 -4.51 -12.62
C GLY A 169 -11.40 -3.89 -11.72
N LEU A 170 -10.08 -4.00 -12.00
CA LEU A 170 -9.08 -3.39 -11.12
C LEU A 170 -9.17 -1.87 -11.07
N ASP A 171 -9.49 -1.18 -12.18
CA ASP A 171 -9.70 0.27 -12.17
C ASP A 171 -10.93 0.66 -11.35
N HIS A 172 -12.01 -0.10 -11.47
CA HIS A 172 -13.19 0.08 -10.64
C HIS A 172 -12.88 -0.17 -9.16
N LYS A 173 -12.07 -1.20 -8.85
CA LYS A 173 -11.60 -1.44 -7.47
C LYS A 173 -10.80 -0.27 -6.92
N ILE A 174 -9.85 0.27 -7.72
CA ILE A 174 -9.04 1.43 -7.34
C ILE A 174 -9.94 2.63 -7.03
N LEU A 175 -10.88 2.96 -7.90
CA LEU A 175 -11.80 4.08 -7.72
C LEU A 175 -12.73 3.86 -6.51
N ASN A 176 -13.33 2.68 -6.38
CA ASN A 176 -14.21 2.34 -5.26
C ASN A 176 -13.48 2.40 -3.90
N VAL A 177 -12.26 1.86 -3.82
CA VAL A 177 -11.46 1.91 -2.59
C VAL A 177 -11.07 3.35 -2.26
N SER A 178 -10.64 4.12 -3.27
CA SER A 178 -10.30 5.54 -3.09
C SER A 178 -11.50 6.32 -2.58
N GLN A 179 -12.69 6.13 -3.17
CA GLN A 179 -13.92 6.82 -2.76
C GLN A 179 -14.31 6.43 -1.32
N LYS A 180 -14.29 5.14 -0.99
CA LYS A 180 -14.61 4.68 0.37
C LYS A 180 -13.68 5.30 1.42
N ILE A 181 -12.37 5.38 1.13
CA ILE A 181 -11.41 6.02 2.05
C ILE A 181 -11.68 7.52 2.13
N ALA A 182 -11.92 8.20 1.01
CA ALA A 182 -12.23 9.62 0.98
C ALA A 182 -13.51 9.94 1.77
N ASP A 183 -14.58 9.17 1.55
CA ASP A 183 -15.86 9.37 2.26
C ASP A 183 -15.69 9.18 3.77
N MET A 184 -14.93 8.14 4.19
CA MET A 184 -14.65 7.86 5.59
C MET A 184 -13.82 8.97 6.26
N MET A 185 -12.84 9.51 5.52
CA MET A 185 -11.87 10.49 6.04
C MET A 185 -12.23 11.95 5.71
N ALA A 186 -13.44 12.22 5.24
CA ALA A 186 -13.88 13.54 4.76
C ALA A 186 -12.92 14.16 3.74
N GLY A 187 -12.41 13.33 2.83
CA GLY A 187 -11.44 13.72 1.80
C GLY A 187 -12.04 13.78 0.41
N LYS A 188 -11.18 13.90 -0.59
CA LYS A 188 -11.56 13.93 -2.02
C LYS A 188 -10.73 12.96 -2.83
N VAL A 189 -11.29 12.51 -3.97
CA VAL A 189 -10.63 11.64 -4.93
C VAL A 189 -10.37 12.40 -6.22
N VAL A 190 -9.18 12.26 -6.78
CA VAL A 190 -8.82 12.71 -8.11
C VAL A 190 -8.45 11.49 -8.95
N ALA A 191 -9.24 11.19 -9.98
CA ALA A 191 -8.94 10.13 -10.93
C ALA A 191 -7.87 10.59 -11.91
N VAL A 192 -6.80 9.82 -12.07
CA VAL A 192 -5.67 10.16 -12.94
C VAL A 192 -5.37 9.02 -13.89
N HIS A 193 -5.42 9.33 -15.19
CA HIS A 193 -4.90 8.46 -16.25
C HIS A 193 -3.74 9.14 -16.97
N ALA A 194 -2.55 8.55 -16.87
CA ALA A 194 -1.36 9.01 -17.59
C ALA A 194 -1.11 8.12 -18.81
N TYR A 195 -0.94 8.72 -19.99
CA TYR A 195 -0.67 8.00 -21.23
C TYR A 195 0.48 8.65 -22.01
N ARG A 196 1.19 7.85 -22.79
CA ARG A 196 2.26 8.34 -23.66
C ARG A 196 1.87 8.15 -25.12
N ALA A 197 1.75 9.24 -25.85
CA ALA A 197 1.71 9.19 -27.30
C ALA A 197 3.10 8.78 -27.82
N VAL A 198 3.16 7.71 -28.62
CA VAL A 198 4.42 7.26 -29.25
C VAL A 198 4.50 7.89 -30.65
N PRO A 199 5.42 8.84 -30.89
CA PRO A 199 5.37 9.67 -32.12
C PRO A 199 5.73 8.94 -33.41
N PHE A 200 6.29 7.71 -33.36
CA PHE A 200 6.94 7.08 -34.53
C PHE A 200 6.63 5.59 -34.73
N SER A 201 5.50 5.09 -34.28
CA SER A 201 5.08 3.73 -34.61
C SER A 201 3.97 3.75 -35.65
N SER A 202 4.19 3.11 -36.80
CA SER A 202 3.17 2.90 -37.83
C SER A 202 1.98 2.07 -37.35
N GLU A 203 2.12 1.42 -36.21
CA GLU A 203 1.09 0.59 -35.57
C GLU A 203 0.27 1.36 -34.50
N TYR A 204 0.71 2.55 -34.10
CA TYR A 204 -0.03 3.35 -33.12
C TYR A 204 -0.99 4.31 -33.84
N PRO A 205 -2.27 4.34 -33.47
CA PRO A 205 -3.25 5.22 -34.11
C PRO A 205 -2.82 6.68 -33.97
N ARG A 206 -2.93 7.46 -35.08
CA ARG A 206 -2.71 8.92 -35.05
C ARG A 206 -3.58 9.66 -34.04
N ASP A 207 -4.59 8.98 -33.50
CA ASP A 207 -5.57 9.50 -32.56
C ASP A 207 -5.41 8.89 -31.14
N ALA A 208 -4.19 8.53 -30.71
CA ALA A 208 -3.94 7.93 -29.39
C ALA A 208 -4.61 8.74 -28.24
N ALA A 209 -4.48 10.07 -28.27
CA ALA A 209 -5.11 10.95 -27.29
C ALA A 209 -6.64 10.78 -27.23
N LYS A 210 -7.31 10.66 -28.40
CA LYS A 210 -8.76 10.46 -28.47
C LYS A 210 -9.17 9.10 -27.90
N ILE A 211 -8.36 8.05 -28.16
CA ILE A 211 -8.62 6.70 -27.67
C ILE A 211 -8.50 6.68 -26.15
N HIS A 212 -7.42 7.22 -25.59
CA HIS A 212 -7.21 7.31 -24.14
C HIS A 212 -8.32 8.14 -23.48
N LYS A 213 -8.67 9.30 -24.07
CA LYS A 213 -9.76 10.14 -23.56
C LYS A 213 -11.10 9.40 -23.58
N LYS A 214 -11.42 8.69 -24.67
CA LYS A 214 -12.66 7.92 -24.76
C LYS A 214 -12.74 6.85 -23.68
N SER A 215 -11.69 6.05 -23.50
CA SER A 215 -11.69 4.97 -22.49
C SER A 215 -11.71 5.52 -21.07
N PHE A 216 -11.00 6.62 -20.82
CA PHE A 216 -11.04 7.28 -19.52
C PHE A 216 -12.44 7.82 -19.23
N ASN A 217 -13.08 8.52 -20.17
CA ASN A 217 -14.44 9.02 -20.00
C ASN A 217 -15.43 7.87 -19.78
N THR A 218 -15.31 6.77 -20.55
CA THR A 218 -16.17 5.59 -20.36
C THR A 218 -16.02 4.99 -18.96
N LEU A 219 -14.81 4.97 -18.39
CA LEU A 219 -14.61 4.55 -17.00
C LEU A 219 -15.23 5.56 -16.03
N MET A 220 -15.10 6.87 -16.29
CA MET A 220 -15.65 7.91 -15.41
C MET A 220 -17.18 7.98 -15.45
N ASP A 221 -17.83 7.50 -16.52
CA ASP A 221 -19.30 7.42 -16.60
C ASP A 221 -19.89 6.49 -15.50
N ASP A 222 -19.09 5.54 -14.99
CA ASP A 222 -19.49 4.65 -13.88
C ASP A 222 -19.32 5.29 -12.50
N PHE A 223 -18.67 6.48 -12.43
CA PHE A 223 -18.35 7.17 -11.19
C PHE A 223 -18.82 8.62 -11.23
N ASN A 224 -19.42 9.08 -10.15
CA ASN A 224 -19.94 10.45 -10.04
C ASN A 224 -18.85 11.43 -9.56
N LEU A 225 -17.69 11.44 -10.26
CA LEU A 225 -16.60 12.37 -9.96
C LEU A 225 -16.75 13.68 -10.76
N PRO A 226 -16.64 14.86 -10.12
CA PRO A 226 -16.61 16.14 -10.82
C PRO A 226 -15.48 16.22 -11.85
N LEU A 227 -15.68 16.98 -12.93
CA LEU A 227 -14.68 17.10 -14.01
C LEU A 227 -13.33 17.65 -13.53
N GLU A 228 -13.33 18.53 -12.54
CA GLU A 228 -12.13 19.07 -11.90
C GLU A 228 -11.34 18.02 -11.11
N GLN A 229 -11.95 16.88 -10.81
CA GLN A 229 -11.33 15.73 -10.17
C GLN A 229 -10.93 14.63 -11.17
N GLN A 230 -10.90 14.93 -12.45
CA GLN A 230 -10.55 14.02 -13.53
C GLN A 230 -9.36 14.54 -14.29
N MET A 231 -8.24 13.83 -14.28
CA MET A 231 -7.00 14.24 -14.94
C MET A 231 -6.56 13.22 -15.98
N LEU A 232 -6.46 13.67 -17.22
CA LEU A 232 -5.87 12.94 -18.34
C LEU A 232 -4.54 13.61 -18.71
N ILE A 233 -3.42 12.93 -18.47
CA ILE A 233 -2.08 13.51 -18.57
C ILE A 233 -1.28 12.82 -19.67
N GLU A 234 -0.81 13.58 -20.66
CA GLU A 234 0.10 13.06 -21.68
C GLU A 234 1.55 13.04 -21.17
N ALA A 235 1.91 11.97 -20.48
CA ALA A 235 3.23 11.72 -19.91
C ALA A 235 3.45 10.22 -19.69
N SER A 236 4.68 9.82 -19.37
CA SER A 236 4.90 8.47 -18.83
C SER A 236 4.16 8.32 -17.49
N PRO A 237 3.64 7.13 -17.13
CA PRO A 237 2.86 6.95 -15.91
C PRO A 237 3.53 7.52 -14.64
N ALA A 238 4.84 7.27 -14.46
CA ALA A 238 5.56 7.78 -13.30
C ALA A 238 5.60 9.31 -13.27
N PHE A 239 5.87 9.95 -14.40
CA PHE A 239 5.94 11.41 -14.49
C PHE A 239 4.55 12.05 -14.41
N GLY A 240 3.55 11.43 -15.04
CA GLY A 240 2.17 11.91 -14.99
C GLY A 240 1.58 11.85 -13.57
N LEU A 241 1.83 10.77 -12.83
CA LEU A 241 1.40 10.66 -11.44
C LEU A 241 2.14 11.64 -10.52
N GLN A 242 3.44 11.85 -10.73
CA GLN A 242 4.19 12.88 -10.00
C GLN A 242 3.68 14.29 -10.28
N GLN A 243 3.33 14.59 -11.54
CA GLN A 243 2.74 15.87 -11.91
C GLN A 243 1.37 16.05 -11.25
N ALA A 244 0.51 15.04 -11.28
CA ALA A 244 -0.78 15.06 -10.59
C ALA A 244 -0.61 15.24 -9.09
N GLU A 245 0.26 14.44 -8.44
CA GLU A 245 0.59 14.55 -7.02
C GLU A 245 0.94 15.99 -6.61
N ASN A 246 1.86 16.62 -7.35
CA ASN A 246 2.28 17.98 -7.05
C ASN A 246 1.17 19.03 -7.31
N SER A 247 0.27 18.78 -8.27
CA SER A 247 -0.80 19.75 -8.62
C SER A 247 -1.94 19.77 -7.61
N VAL A 248 -2.24 18.62 -6.96
CA VAL A 248 -3.33 18.51 -5.99
C VAL A 248 -2.84 18.32 -4.56
N ASP A 249 -1.53 18.29 -4.37
CA ASP A 249 -0.87 18.04 -3.08
C ASP A 249 -1.37 16.75 -2.41
N ALA A 250 -1.39 15.64 -3.18
CA ALA A 250 -1.98 14.38 -2.77
C ALA A 250 -1.31 13.78 -1.52
N ASP A 251 -2.12 13.17 -0.66
CA ASP A 251 -1.68 12.45 0.54
C ASP A 251 -1.44 10.96 0.25
N ILE A 252 -2.32 10.37 -0.58
CA ILE A 252 -2.29 8.95 -0.91
C ILE A 252 -2.47 8.77 -2.42
N VAL A 253 -1.63 7.96 -3.04
CA VAL A 253 -1.84 7.45 -4.40
C VAL A 253 -2.30 6.01 -4.33
N VAL A 254 -3.51 5.73 -4.81
CA VAL A 254 -4.08 4.38 -4.89
C VAL A 254 -3.83 3.83 -6.28
N MET A 255 -3.18 2.68 -6.38
CA MET A 255 -2.79 2.10 -7.66
C MET A 255 -2.80 0.56 -7.65
N GLY A 256 -2.83 -0.03 -8.84
CA GLY A 256 -2.71 -1.48 -9.00
C GLY A 256 -1.26 -1.95 -8.92
N GLY A 257 -1.01 -3.05 -8.21
CA GLY A 257 0.31 -3.68 -8.03
C GLY A 257 0.57 -4.87 -8.95
N ILE A 258 0.12 -4.84 -10.23
CA ILE A 258 0.23 -6.00 -11.12
C ILE A 258 1.22 -5.77 -12.24
N SER A 259 1.98 -6.85 -12.57
CA SER A 259 2.77 -6.94 -13.80
C SER A 259 1.92 -7.35 -15.00
N ARG A 260 2.33 -6.89 -16.17
CA ARG A 260 1.72 -7.19 -17.48
C ARG A 260 1.93 -8.63 -17.96
N SER A 261 2.71 -9.47 -17.28
CA SER A 261 2.96 -10.85 -17.71
C SER A 261 2.06 -11.84 -16.97
N LEU A 262 1.15 -12.46 -17.71
CA LEU A 262 0.24 -13.52 -17.26
C LEU A 262 0.92 -14.87 -17.02
N VAL A 263 2.25 -14.97 -17.12
CA VAL A 263 2.96 -16.24 -16.97
C VAL A 263 3.57 -16.31 -15.57
N ALA A 264 3.05 -17.23 -14.81
CA ALA A 264 3.52 -17.78 -13.51
C ALA A 264 4.33 -16.79 -12.65
N ASP A 265 3.83 -16.53 -11.47
CA ASP A 265 4.33 -15.66 -10.40
C ASP A 265 3.98 -14.17 -10.54
N VAL A 266 3.29 -13.70 -9.53
CA VAL A 266 2.88 -12.30 -9.37
C VAL A 266 4.11 -11.38 -9.46
N MET A 267 4.35 -10.82 -10.65
CA MET A 267 5.41 -9.82 -10.84
C MET A 267 4.83 -8.42 -10.68
N ILE A 268 5.44 -7.62 -9.83
CA ILE A 268 5.15 -6.18 -9.75
C ILE A 268 5.59 -5.54 -11.07
N GLY A 269 4.76 -4.69 -11.65
CA GLY A 269 5.10 -4.03 -12.91
C GLY A 269 6.23 -3.04 -12.74
N SER A 270 7.16 -2.99 -13.71
CA SER A 270 8.26 -2.01 -13.74
C SER A 270 7.81 -0.55 -13.66
N THR A 271 6.54 -0.28 -13.96
CA THR A 271 5.92 1.04 -13.81
C THR A 271 5.62 1.33 -12.35
N THR A 272 5.07 0.36 -11.61
CA THR A 272 4.79 0.47 -10.17
C THR A 272 6.06 0.78 -9.39
N GLU A 273 7.15 0.07 -9.71
CA GLU A 273 8.46 0.32 -9.11
C GLU A 273 8.90 1.77 -9.27
N LYS A 274 8.95 2.24 -10.51
CA LYS A 274 9.38 3.61 -10.80
C LYS A 274 8.48 4.66 -10.17
N VAL A 275 7.16 4.42 -10.12
CA VAL A 275 6.20 5.35 -9.54
C VAL A 275 6.46 5.53 -8.05
N ILE A 276 6.60 4.43 -7.31
CA ILE A 276 6.74 4.48 -5.84
C ILE A 276 7.99 5.26 -5.41
N ASP A 277 9.10 5.11 -6.15
CA ASP A 277 10.36 5.82 -5.84
C ASP A 277 10.27 7.34 -6.03
N PHE A 278 9.40 7.81 -6.94
CA PHE A 278 9.29 9.23 -7.27
C PHE A 278 8.22 9.97 -6.45
N LEU A 279 7.18 9.28 -6.00
CA LEU A 279 6.10 9.91 -5.25
C LEU A 279 6.55 10.29 -3.82
N LYS A 280 6.01 11.40 -3.31
CA LYS A 280 6.17 11.86 -1.93
C LYS A 280 5.03 11.35 -1.04
N SER A 281 3.85 11.14 -1.65
CA SER A 281 2.64 10.61 -1.02
C SER A 281 2.82 9.17 -0.58
N ASP A 282 2.01 8.73 0.35
CA ASP A 282 1.84 7.32 0.65
C ASP A 282 1.26 6.59 -0.57
N VAL A 283 1.51 5.30 -0.70
CA VAL A 283 1.03 4.53 -1.85
C VAL A 283 0.23 3.33 -1.37
N LEU A 284 -1.06 3.31 -1.68
CA LEU A 284 -1.92 2.16 -1.46
C LEU A 284 -1.92 1.25 -2.68
N VAL A 285 -1.31 0.09 -2.52
CA VAL A 285 -1.20 -0.92 -3.58
C VAL A 285 -2.33 -1.92 -3.47
N LEU A 286 -3.12 -2.05 -4.53
CA LEU A 286 -4.22 -3.00 -4.64
C LEU A 286 -3.91 -4.09 -5.65
N LYS A 287 -4.36 -5.32 -5.37
CA LYS A 287 -4.31 -6.45 -6.31
C LYS A 287 -5.73 -6.89 -6.67
N PRO A 288 -5.92 -7.58 -7.82
CA PRO A 288 -7.23 -8.09 -8.20
C PRO A 288 -7.81 -9.08 -7.18
N ASN A 289 -6.95 -9.92 -6.65
CA ASN A 289 -7.29 -11.01 -5.74
C ASN A 289 -7.15 -10.64 -4.25
N ASP A 290 -6.87 -9.37 -3.93
CA ASP A 290 -6.92 -8.93 -2.55
C ASP A 290 -8.34 -9.18 -2.01
N ILE A 291 -8.44 -9.45 -0.71
CA ILE A 291 -9.72 -9.47 0.00
C ILE A 291 -10.41 -8.14 -0.31
N ASP A 292 -11.60 -8.19 -0.89
CA ASP A 292 -12.38 -6.98 -1.12
C ASP A 292 -12.69 -6.35 0.24
N LEU A 293 -12.47 -5.04 0.35
CA LEU A 293 -12.87 -4.32 1.55
C LEU A 293 -14.36 -4.59 1.80
N PRO A 294 -14.75 -4.94 3.04
CA PRO A 294 -16.12 -5.32 3.35
C PRO A 294 -17.11 -4.32 2.77
N ASP A 295 -18.02 -4.79 1.93
CA ASP A 295 -19.14 -4.00 1.46
C ASP A 295 -20.20 -4.01 2.57
N PRO A 296 -20.52 -2.89 3.22
CA PRO A 296 -21.51 -2.83 4.29
C PRO A 296 -22.93 -3.28 3.85
N GLY A 297 -23.16 -3.42 2.53
CA GLY A 297 -24.43 -3.86 1.94
C GLY A 297 -24.50 -5.35 1.54
N ARG A 298 -23.40 -6.07 1.47
CA ARG A 298 -23.43 -7.51 1.12
C ARG A 298 -23.55 -8.37 2.38
N LYS A 299 -24.78 -8.73 2.71
CA LYS A 299 -25.04 -9.91 3.58
C LYS A 299 -24.48 -11.15 2.86
N LYS A 300 -23.57 -11.89 3.52
CA LYS A 300 -23.14 -13.22 3.09
C LYS A 300 -24.32 -14.18 2.99
#